data_b1436178c8855d176cbe6772a9a715ee
#
_entry.id   b1436178c8855d176cbe6772a9a715ee
#
_cell.length_a   1.000
_cell.length_b   1.000
_cell.length_c   1.000
_cell.angle_alpha   90.00
_cell.angle_beta   90.00
_cell.angle_gamma   90.00
#
_symmetry.space_group_name_H-M   'P 1'
#
loop_
_entity.id
_entity.type
_entity.pdbx_description
1 polymer ?
#
loop_
_entity_poly.entity_id
_entity_poly.type
_entity_poly.pdbx_seq_one_letter_code
_entity_poly.pdbx_strand_id
1 'polypeptide(L)'
;MYSCHKKDLHDQDIHDGVITHLEPEFLECEVKWALESITTNKACRGDGIPVELFQILKDDAVKVLNSICQHIWNTQQWSQDWKRSVFIPMPKKGNAKECSNCCTIVLISHASKVMLKILQGRLQQYVNRELPDVQAGFRKDRGTRDQIANICWIMEKGRDFQKNIDFCLIDYAKAFDCVDHNKLWKFFPDLGDY
;
A
#
# COMPACT_ATOMS: atom_id res chain seq x y z
N MET A 1 9.43 19.07 -3.19
CA MET A 1 10.57 18.38 -2.56
C MET A 1 10.67 18.90 -1.13
N TYR A 2 9.87 18.35 -0.22
CA TYR A 2 9.86 18.80 1.18
C TYR A 2 10.86 17.93 1.94
N SER A 3 11.99 18.52 2.27
CA SER A 3 12.97 17.94 3.18
C SER A 3 12.43 18.07 4.59
N CYS A 4 11.74 17.04 5.07
CA CYS A 4 11.56 16.86 6.49
C CYS A 4 12.92 16.44 7.04
N HIS A 5 13.54 17.26 7.88
CA HIS A 5 14.84 17.00 8.48
C HIS A 5 14.78 15.64 9.18
N LYS A 6 15.39 14.63 8.53
CA LYS A 6 15.79 13.42 9.21
C LYS A 6 16.81 13.81 10.25
N LYS A 7 16.45 13.75 11.52
CA LYS A 7 17.46 13.57 12.56
C LYS A 7 18.06 12.21 12.33
N ASP A 8 19.35 12.20 12.03
CA ASP A 8 20.15 11.00 11.92
C ASP A 8 20.03 10.22 13.25
N LEU A 9 19.31 9.12 13.19
CA LEU A 9 19.34 8.12 14.24
C LEU A 9 20.65 7.36 14.05
N HIS A 10 21.59 7.65 14.93
CA HIS A 10 22.87 6.99 15.05
C HIS A 10 22.68 5.49 15.28
N ASP A 11 23.38 4.74 14.45
CA ASP A 11 23.75 3.33 14.60
C ASP A 11 24.48 3.13 15.94
N GLN A 12 23.78 2.73 16.98
CA GLN A 12 24.33 2.10 18.19
C GLN A 12 23.17 1.51 18.99
N ASP A 13 23.12 0.19 18.99
CA ASP A 13 22.88 -0.72 20.11
C ASP A 13 22.26 -2.03 19.62
N ILE A 14 23.16 -2.90 19.13
CA ILE A 14 22.88 -4.33 19.05
C ILE A 14 23.32 -4.93 20.39
N HIS A 15 22.42 -5.02 21.34
CA HIS A 15 22.57 -5.93 22.48
C HIS A 15 21.22 -6.52 22.86
N ASP A 16 21.16 -7.85 22.74
CA ASP A 16 20.23 -8.81 23.35
C ASP A 16 18.73 -8.46 23.41
N GLY A 17 17.98 -9.01 22.45
CA GLY A 17 16.80 -9.79 22.74
C GLY A 17 15.59 -9.09 23.34
N VAL A 18 15.22 -7.91 22.94
CA VAL A 18 13.81 -7.44 22.79
C VAL A 18 13.88 -6.24 21.87
N ILE A 19 13.46 -6.38 20.63
CA ILE A 19 13.35 -5.24 19.70
C ILE A 19 12.11 -4.45 20.12
N THR A 20 12.25 -3.59 21.10
CA THR A 20 11.31 -2.51 21.40
C THR A 20 11.66 -1.29 20.54
N HIS A 21 11.80 -1.44 19.25
CA HIS A 21 11.67 -0.33 18.34
C HIS A 21 10.17 -0.07 18.18
N LEU A 22 9.60 0.61 19.17
CA LEU A 22 8.34 1.31 19.00
C LEU A 22 8.49 2.14 17.72
N GLU A 23 7.81 1.73 16.66
CA GLU A 23 7.74 2.55 15.48
C GLU A 23 7.30 3.96 15.88
N PRO A 24 7.90 5.02 15.31
CA PRO A 24 7.63 6.37 15.74
C PRO A 24 6.13 6.69 15.59
N GLU A 25 5.60 7.44 16.54
CA GLU A 25 4.23 7.95 16.50
C GLU A 25 3.95 8.65 15.16
N PHE A 26 2.67 8.75 14.81
CA PHE A 26 2.26 9.49 13.61
C PHE A 26 2.57 10.97 13.78
N LEU A 27 3.18 11.56 12.76
CA LEU A 27 3.53 12.97 12.72
C LEU A 27 2.49 13.77 11.93
N GLU A 28 2.22 15.00 12.33
CA GLU A 28 1.32 15.90 11.59
C GLU A 28 1.75 16.10 10.14
N CYS A 29 3.06 16.13 9.87
CA CYS A 29 3.59 16.25 8.50
C CYS A 29 3.26 15.03 7.63
N GLU A 30 3.20 13.82 8.20
CA GLU A 30 2.80 12.61 7.49
C GLU A 30 1.30 12.65 7.17
N VAL A 31 0.47 13.08 8.13
CA VAL A 31 -0.97 13.26 7.92
C VAL A 31 -1.25 14.28 6.82
N LYS A 32 -0.55 15.41 6.85
CA LYS A 32 -0.66 16.44 5.82
C LYS A 32 -0.26 15.93 4.45
N TRP A 33 0.88 15.24 4.35
CA TRP A 33 1.32 14.60 3.10
C TRP A 33 0.30 13.57 2.60
N ALA A 34 -0.25 12.75 3.49
CA ALA A 34 -1.24 11.75 3.11
C ALA A 34 -2.52 12.39 2.58
N LEU A 35 -3.02 13.45 3.23
CA LEU A 35 -4.19 14.21 2.80
C LEU A 35 -3.98 14.85 1.41
N GLU A 36 -2.84 15.45 1.18
CA GLU A 36 -2.48 16.06 -0.11
C GLU A 36 -2.37 15.00 -1.24
N SER A 37 -2.01 13.77 -0.89
CA SER A 37 -1.86 12.65 -1.83
C SER A 37 -3.19 11.99 -2.22
N ILE A 38 -4.27 12.22 -1.49
CA ILE A 38 -5.59 11.66 -1.79
C ILE A 38 -6.26 12.48 -2.90
N THR A 39 -6.65 11.80 -3.96
CA THR A 39 -7.32 12.44 -5.10
C THR A 39 -8.75 12.85 -4.74
N THR A 40 -9.13 14.06 -5.17
CA THR A 40 -10.48 14.62 -5.06
C THR A 40 -11.46 13.97 -6.03
N ASN A 41 -12.74 14.30 -5.91
CA ASN A 41 -13.82 13.81 -6.77
C ASN A 41 -13.92 12.28 -6.79
N LYS A 42 -13.64 11.62 -5.69
CA LYS A 42 -13.81 10.18 -5.51
C LYS A 42 -15.00 9.88 -4.61
N ALA A 43 -15.72 8.81 -4.96
CA ALA A 43 -16.82 8.35 -4.13
C ALA A 43 -16.37 8.15 -2.68
N CYS A 44 -17.09 8.78 -1.76
CA CYS A 44 -16.93 8.53 -0.34
C CYS A 44 -17.68 7.23 0.02
N ARG A 45 -17.27 6.64 1.13
CA ARG A 45 -18.02 5.58 1.77
C ARG A 45 -19.33 6.15 2.35
N GLY A 46 -20.19 5.27 2.85
CA GLY A 46 -21.47 5.62 3.47
C GLY A 46 -21.42 6.54 4.72
N ASP A 47 -20.21 6.96 5.16
CA ASP A 47 -20.02 8.02 6.16
C ASP A 47 -20.32 9.42 5.60
N GLY A 48 -20.41 9.52 4.27
CA GLY A 48 -20.77 10.77 3.60
C GLY A 48 -19.72 11.88 3.70
N ILE A 49 -18.52 11.60 4.24
CA ILE A 49 -17.45 12.61 4.42
C ILE A 49 -16.57 12.64 3.17
N PRO A 50 -16.71 13.67 2.31
CA PRO A 50 -15.86 13.82 1.14
C PRO A 50 -14.46 14.29 1.53
N VAL A 51 -13.45 13.92 0.72
CA VAL A 51 -12.06 14.35 0.97
C VAL A 51 -11.90 15.86 0.92
N GLU A 52 -12.71 16.54 0.14
CA GLU A 52 -12.74 18.00 0.00
C GLU A 52 -13.01 18.71 1.32
N LEU A 53 -13.76 18.09 2.23
CA LEU A 53 -14.01 18.64 3.56
C LEU A 53 -12.70 18.74 4.36
N PHE A 54 -11.84 17.72 4.29
CA PHE A 54 -10.53 17.77 4.95
C PHE A 54 -9.62 18.83 4.34
N GLN A 55 -9.73 19.09 3.04
CA GLN A 55 -8.97 20.14 2.36
C GLN A 55 -9.42 21.54 2.75
N ILE A 56 -10.72 21.73 3.01
CA ILE A 56 -11.27 22.99 3.51
C ILE A 56 -10.82 23.27 4.94
N LEU A 57 -10.86 22.26 5.79
CA LEU A 57 -10.48 22.38 7.22
C LEU A 57 -8.96 22.49 7.45
N LYS A 58 -8.14 22.14 6.43
CA LYS A 58 -6.67 22.27 6.46
C LYS A 58 -6.03 21.77 7.76
N ASP A 59 -5.40 22.69 8.49
CA ASP A 59 -4.61 22.34 9.69
C ASP A 59 -5.47 21.77 10.83
N ASP A 60 -6.74 22.13 10.95
CA ASP A 60 -7.64 21.56 11.94
C ASP A 60 -7.96 20.08 11.61
N ALA A 61 -8.17 19.78 10.34
CA ALA A 61 -8.33 18.38 9.91
C ALA A 61 -7.06 17.56 10.19
N VAL A 62 -5.88 18.13 9.95
CA VAL A 62 -4.60 17.46 10.22
C VAL A 62 -4.47 17.10 11.70
N LYS A 63 -4.75 18.06 12.61
CA LYS A 63 -4.67 17.83 14.05
C LYS A 63 -5.63 16.74 14.52
N VAL A 64 -6.89 16.81 14.08
CA VAL A 64 -7.90 15.81 14.45
C VAL A 64 -7.52 14.43 13.93
N LEU A 65 -7.15 14.31 12.67
CA LEU A 65 -6.75 13.04 12.09
C LEU A 65 -5.49 12.48 12.72
N ASN A 66 -4.51 13.33 13.04
CA ASN A 66 -3.30 12.91 13.74
C ASN A 66 -3.63 12.34 15.12
N SER A 67 -4.48 13.03 15.89
CA SER A 67 -4.93 12.54 17.19
C SER A 67 -5.65 11.19 17.10
N ILE A 68 -6.49 10.99 16.09
CA ILE A 68 -7.17 9.71 15.84
C ILE A 68 -6.16 8.63 15.46
N CYS A 69 -5.25 8.91 14.56
CA CYS A 69 -4.22 7.96 14.14
C CYS A 69 -3.33 7.53 15.31
N GLN A 70 -2.88 8.49 16.14
CA GLN A 70 -2.11 8.21 17.36
C GLN A 70 -2.91 7.38 18.36
N HIS A 71 -4.19 7.70 18.56
CA HIS A 71 -5.05 6.91 19.46
C HIS A 71 -5.17 5.46 18.98
N ILE A 72 -5.44 5.25 17.68
CA ILE A 72 -5.53 3.91 17.10
C ILE A 72 -4.20 3.17 17.24
N TRP A 73 -3.09 3.87 16.98
CA TRP A 73 -1.74 3.30 17.08
C TRP A 73 -1.42 2.82 18.50
N ASN A 74 -1.68 3.66 19.49
CA ASN A 74 -1.36 3.37 20.89
C ASN A 74 -2.30 2.34 21.52
N THR A 75 -3.58 2.32 21.11
CA THR A 75 -4.58 1.40 21.69
C THR A 75 -4.77 0.13 20.86
N GLN A 76 -4.26 0.10 19.62
CA GLN A 76 -4.49 -0.96 18.64
C GLN A 76 -5.98 -1.21 18.33
N GLN A 77 -6.84 -0.26 18.68
CA GLN A 77 -8.27 -0.35 18.51
C GLN A 77 -8.76 0.53 17.35
N TRP A 78 -9.09 -0.11 16.23
CA TRP A 78 -9.73 0.56 15.13
C TRP A 78 -11.20 0.84 15.42
N SER A 79 -11.67 2.02 15.04
CA SER A 79 -13.08 2.34 15.08
C SER A 79 -13.89 1.35 14.24
N GLN A 80 -15.10 1.00 14.70
CA GLN A 80 -15.97 0.07 13.96
C GLN A 80 -16.29 0.58 12.55
N ASP A 81 -16.40 1.89 12.40
CA ASP A 81 -16.64 2.49 11.09
C ASP A 81 -15.45 2.35 10.14
N TRP A 82 -14.24 2.35 10.63
CA TRP A 82 -13.05 2.15 9.81
C TRP A 82 -12.83 0.67 9.43
N LYS A 83 -13.32 -0.25 10.25
CA LYS A 83 -13.29 -1.70 9.95
C LYS A 83 -14.27 -2.12 8.87
N ARG A 84 -15.28 -1.32 8.58
CA ARG A 84 -16.30 -1.63 7.56
C ARG A 84 -15.88 -1.09 6.22
N SER A 85 -16.14 -1.84 5.18
CA SER A 85 -15.95 -1.43 3.79
C SER A 85 -17.23 -1.72 2.98
N VAL A 86 -17.43 -0.93 1.94
CA VAL A 86 -18.52 -1.14 1.00
C VAL A 86 -17.95 -1.77 -0.27
N PHE A 87 -18.49 -2.92 -0.65
CA PHE A 87 -18.07 -3.65 -1.83
C PHE A 87 -18.99 -3.32 -3.00
N ILE A 88 -18.42 -2.85 -4.10
CA ILE A 88 -19.15 -2.55 -5.34
C ILE A 88 -18.68 -3.53 -6.41
N PRO A 89 -19.54 -4.45 -6.86
CA PRO A 89 -19.20 -5.35 -7.96
C PRO A 89 -19.22 -4.58 -9.28
N MET A 90 -18.09 -4.61 -9.98
CA MET A 90 -17.96 -4.04 -11.32
C MET A 90 -17.92 -5.18 -12.34
N PRO A 91 -18.90 -5.27 -13.25
CA PRO A 91 -18.93 -6.32 -14.24
C PRO A 91 -17.74 -6.17 -15.22
N LYS A 92 -17.06 -7.27 -15.49
CA LYS A 92 -16.11 -7.38 -16.59
C LYS A 92 -16.84 -7.56 -17.92
N LYS A 93 -16.10 -7.56 -19.03
CA LYS A 93 -16.66 -7.90 -20.34
C LYS A 93 -17.22 -9.33 -20.30
N GLY A 94 -18.47 -9.51 -20.72
CA GLY A 94 -19.15 -10.79 -20.73
C GLY A 94 -20.47 -10.77 -19.96
N ASN A 95 -20.88 -11.92 -19.40
CA ASN A 95 -22.14 -12.04 -18.68
C ASN A 95 -22.07 -11.35 -17.31
N ALA A 96 -22.73 -10.20 -17.17
CA ALA A 96 -22.73 -9.42 -15.92
C ALA A 96 -23.49 -10.11 -14.76
N LYS A 97 -24.24 -11.18 -15.03
CA LYS A 97 -25.00 -11.92 -14.00
C LYS A 97 -24.15 -12.95 -13.26
N GLU A 98 -22.95 -13.24 -13.73
CA GLU A 98 -22.06 -14.19 -13.10
C GLU A 98 -21.11 -13.49 -12.11
N CYS A 99 -21.14 -13.89 -10.84
CA CYS A 99 -20.26 -13.33 -9.80
C CYS A 99 -18.77 -13.51 -10.12
N SER A 100 -18.41 -14.59 -10.81
CA SER A 100 -17.05 -14.86 -11.29
C SER A 100 -16.56 -13.79 -12.28
N ASN A 101 -17.48 -13.16 -12.98
CA ASN A 101 -17.21 -12.14 -14.01
C ASN A 101 -17.23 -10.70 -13.46
N CYS A 102 -17.18 -10.53 -12.15
CA CYS A 102 -17.10 -9.22 -11.52
C CYS A 102 -15.73 -8.98 -10.89
N CYS A 103 -15.28 -7.73 -10.96
CA CYS A 103 -14.16 -7.22 -10.18
C CYS A 103 -14.75 -6.38 -9.04
N THR A 104 -14.29 -6.59 -7.82
CA THR A 104 -14.82 -5.87 -6.66
C THR A 104 -14.02 -4.60 -6.41
N ILE A 105 -14.69 -3.45 -6.34
CA ILE A 105 -14.12 -2.20 -5.83
C ILE A 105 -14.51 -2.08 -4.37
N VAL A 106 -13.52 -1.78 -3.54
CA VAL A 106 -13.72 -1.61 -2.09
C VAL A 106 -13.66 -0.13 -1.75
N LEU A 107 -14.73 0.39 -1.17
CA LEU A 107 -14.79 1.75 -0.65
C LEU A 107 -14.58 1.73 0.86
N ILE A 108 -13.61 2.49 1.31
CA ILE A 108 -13.30 2.74 2.73
C ILE A 108 -13.39 4.26 3.01
N SER A 109 -13.51 4.65 4.28
CA SER A 109 -13.56 6.06 4.66
C SER A 109 -12.30 6.82 4.22
N HIS A 110 -12.43 8.10 3.93
CA HIS A 110 -11.27 8.92 3.57
C HIS A 110 -10.32 9.09 4.75
N ALA A 111 -10.84 9.17 5.97
CA ALA A 111 -10.02 9.24 7.18
C ALA A 111 -9.17 7.97 7.37
N SER A 112 -9.74 6.77 7.18
CA SER A 112 -8.95 5.53 7.24
C SER A 112 -7.91 5.42 6.12
N LYS A 113 -8.21 5.97 4.93
CA LYS A 113 -7.22 6.05 3.82
C LYS A 113 -6.00 6.87 4.19
N VAL A 114 -6.16 7.95 4.98
CA VAL A 114 -5.03 8.76 5.45
C VAL A 114 -4.06 7.89 6.24
N MET A 115 -4.55 7.18 7.25
CA MET A 115 -3.72 6.29 8.06
C MET A 115 -3.05 5.19 7.22
N LEU A 116 -3.82 4.51 6.37
CA LEU A 116 -3.28 3.48 5.48
C LEU A 116 -2.23 4.04 4.51
N LYS A 117 -2.37 5.29 4.08
CA LYS A 117 -1.41 5.93 3.20
C LYS A 117 -0.08 6.19 3.91
N ILE A 118 -0.13 6.59 5.18
CA ILE A 118 1.08 6.79 5.99
C ILE A 118 1.78 5.43 6.20
N LEU A 119 1.03 4.41 6.62
CA LEU A 119 1.57 3.06 6.77
C LEU A 119 2.18 2.54 5.47
N GLN A 120 1.49 2.73 4.34
CA GLN A 120 2.03 2.39 3.02
C GLN A 120 3.37 3.10 2.76
N GLY A 121 3.47 4.40 3.08
CA GLY A 121 4.69 5.17 2.88
C GLY A 121 5.86 4.66 3.72
N ARG A 122 5.60 4.29 4.96
CA ARG A 122 6.60 3.69 5.87
C ARG A 122 7.04 2.31 5.39
N LEU A 123 6.09 1.42 5.10
CA LEU A 123 6.37 0.08 4.58
C LEU A 123 7.08 0.08 3.23
N GLN A 124 6.77 1.05 2.36
CA GLN A 124 7.37 1.12 1.03
C GLN A 124 8.90 1.26 1.09
N GLN A 125 9.43 1.96 2.09
CA GLN A 125 10.88 2.11 2.27
C GLN A 125 11.54 0.77 2.64
N TYR A 126 10.88 -0.01 3.49
CA TYR A 126 11.33 -1.35 3.88
C TYR A 126 11.22 -2.33 2.71
N VAL A 127 10.02 -2.44 2.12
CA VAL A 127 9.73 -3.36 1.01
C VAL A 127 10.66 -3.13 -0.18
N ASN A 128 11.00 -1.88 -0.50
CA ASN A 128 11.92 -1.58 -1.62
C ASN A 128 13.33 -2.13 -1.42
N ARG A 129 13.77 -2.36 -0.19
CA ARG A 129 15.07 -2.96 0.11
C ARG A 129 15.04 -4.48 0.00
N GLU A 130 13.92 -5.08 0.40
CA GLU A 130 13.76 -6.53 0.46
C GLU A 130 13.34 -7.15 -0.89
N LEU A 131 12.70 -6.35 -1.76
CA LEU A 131 12.26 -6.86 -3.05
C LEU A 131 13.43 -7.12 -4.00
N PRO A 132 13.52 -8.31 -4.59
CA PRO A 132 14.55 -8.62 -5.57
C PRO A 132 14.43 -7.74 -6.82
N ASP A 133 15.55 -7.50 -7.50
CA ASP A 133 15.61 -6.61 -8.67
C ASP A 133 14.75 -7.06 -9.84
N VAL A 134 14.44 -8.34 -9.92
CA VAL A 134 13.54 -8.90 -10.94
C VAL A 134 12.07 -8.53 -10.74
N GLN A 135 11.69 -8.13 -9.52
CA GLN A 135 10.32 -7.71 -9.22
C GLN A 135 10.07 -6.32 -9.81
N ALA A 136 9.20 -6.23 -10.79
CA ALA A 136 8.81 -4.97 -11.41
C ALA A 136 7.44 -4.46 -10.95
N GLY A 137 6.51 -5.36 -10.65
CA GLY A 137 5.17 -5.00 -10.20
C GLY A 137 5.19 -4.23 -8.89
N PHE A 138 4.39 -3.15 -8.80
CA PHE A 138 4.23 -2.29 -7.62
C PHE A 138 5.51 -1.59 -7.15
N ARG A 139 6.56 -1.54 -7.98
CA ARG A 139 7.77 -0.77 -7.71
C ARG A 139 7.74 0.58 -8.40
N LYS A 140 8.22 1.61 -7.70
CA LYS A 140 8.43 2.93 -8.29
C LYS A 140 9.50 2.83 -9.38
N ASP A 141 9.32 3.60 -10.45
CA ASP A 141 10.25 3.70 -11.58
C ASP A 141 10.47 2.38 -12.36
N ARG A 142 9.55 1.40 -12.19
CA ARG A 142 9.51 0.16 -12.96
C ARG A 142 8.22 0.10 -13.78
N GLY A 143 8.33 0.29 -15.09
CA GLY A 143 7.20 0.33 -16.00
C GLY A 143 7.01 -0.95 -16.83
N THR A 144 5.80 -1.10 -17.37
CA THR A 144 5.52 -2.19 -18.33
C THR A 144 6.42 -2.12 -19.56
N ARG A 145 6.79 -0.91 -19.99
CA ARG A 145 7.70 -0.72 -21.13
C ARG A 145 9.07 -1.32 -20.89
N ASP A 146 9.61 -1.17 -19.69
CA ASP A 146 10.91 -1.72 -19.32
C ASP A 146 10.89 -3.25 -19.34
N GLN A 147 9.78 -3.85 -18.89
CA GLN A 147 9.62 -5.30 -18.92
C GLN A 147 9.46 -5.84 -20.34
N ILE A 148 8.76 -5.13 -21.21
CA ILE A 148 8.67 -5.47 -22.65
C ILE A 148 10.06 -5.40 -23.27
N ALA A 149 10.82 -4.33 -22.99
CA ALA A 149 12.19 -4.19 -23.51
C ALA A 149 13.10 -5.32 -23.04
N ASN A 150 13.00 -5.74 -21.77
CA ASN A 150 13.74 -6.87 -21.22
C ASN A 150 13.41 -8.18 -21.96
N ILE A 151 12.14 -8.44 -22.22
CA ILE A 151 11.72 -9.64 -23.00
C ILE A 151 12.26 -9.57 -24.41
N CYS A 152 12.13 -8.43 -25.08
CA CYS A 152 12.69 -8.25 -26.44
C CYS A 152 14.19 -8.49 -26.45
N TRP A 153 14.92 -7.94 -25.48
CA TRP A 153 16.36 -8.14 -25.35
C TRP A 153 16.74 -9.61 -25.15
N ILE A 154 16.00 -10.34 -24.31
CA ILE A 154 16.21 -11.78 -24.09
C ILE A 154 15.99 -12.56 -25.42
N MET A 155 14.94 -12.21 -26.17
CA MET A 155 14.64 -12.84 -27.46
C MET A 155 15.74 -12.57 -28.48
N GLU A 156 16.27 -11.34 -28.56
CA GLU A 156 17.37 -10.97 -29.42
C GLU A 156 18.64 -11.77 -29.08
N LYS A 157 18.96 -11.84 -27.79
CA LYS A 157 20.11 -12.63 -27.32
C LYS A 157 19.95 -14.11 -27.62
N GLY A 158 18.76 -14.67 -27.42
CA GLY A 158 18.48 -16.05 -27.81
C GLY A 158 18.75 -16.29 -29.30
N ARG A 159 18.39 -15.35 -30.17
CA ARG A 159 18.63 -15.41 -31.58
C ARG A 159 20.14 -15.34 -31.90
N ASP A 160 20.86 -14.39 -31.28
CA ASP A 160 22.32 -14.23 -31.48
C ASP A 160 23.08 -15.51 -31.15
N PHE A 161 22.66 -16.22 -30.08
CA PHE A 161 23.27 -17.47 -29.65
C PHE A 161 22.63 -18.74 -30.23
N GLN A 162 21.68 -18.60 -31.17
CA GLN A 162 20.92 -19.70 -31.79
C GLN A 162 20.28 -20.64 -30.75
N LYS A 163 19.80 -20.09 -29.64
CA LYS A 163 19.11 -20.85 -28.57
C LYS A 163 17.61 -20.60 -28.62
N ASN A 164 16.85 -21.68 -28.49
CA ASN A 164 15.43 -21.59 -28.30
C ASN A 164 15.14 -21.06 -26.88
N ILE A 165 14.19 -20.15 -26.79
CA ILE A 165 13.71 -19.59 -25.53
C ILE A 165 12.22 -19.83 -25.46
N ASP A 166 11.77 -20.50 -24.41
CA ASP A 166 10.36 -20.73 -24.12
C ASP A 166 9.89 -19.79 -23.03
N PHE A 167 8.76 -19.12 -23.24
CA PHE A 167 8.14 -18.22 -22.25
C PHE A 167 6.89 -18.87 -21.68
N CYS A 168 6.78 -18.88 -20.34
CA CYS A 168 5.58 -19.23 -19.65
C CYS A 168 5.01 -17.98 -18.95
N LEU A 169 3.81 -17.56 -19.36
CA LEU A 169 3.09 -16.43 -18.75
C LEU A 169 2.02 -16.96 -17.82
N ILE A 170 2.10 -16.56 -16.55
CA ILE A 170 1.15 -16.99 -15.51
C ILE A 170 0.36 -15.77 -15.05
N ASP A 171 -0.95 -15.80 -15.24
CA ASP A 171 -1.89 -14.78 -14.77
C ASP A 171 -2.82 -15.37 -13.71
N TYR A 172 -2.83 -14.74 -12.53
CA TYR A 172 -3.68 -15.18 -11.43
C TYR A 172 -5.05 -14.47 -11.50
N ALA A 173 -6.11 -15.24 -11.60
CA ALA A 173 -7.46 -14.72 -11.42
C ALA A 173 -7.67 -14.33 -9.94
N LYS A 174 -7.99 -13.07 -9.66
CA LYS A 174 -8.27 -12.57 -8.30
C LYS A 174 -7.12 -12.83 -7.31
N ALA A 175 -5.87 -12.52 -7.70
CA ALA A 175 -4.68 -12.77 -6.89
C ALA A 175 -4.79 -12.27 -5.45
N PHE A 176 -5.31 -11.07 -5.23
CA PHE A 176 -5.46 -10.48 -3.88
C PHE A 176 -6.55 -11.17 -3.04
N ASP A 177 -7.62 -11.68 -3.67
CA ASP A 177 -8.70 -12.37 -2.96
C ASP A 177 -8.27 -13.77 -2.47
N CYS A 178 -7.18 -14.31 -3.04
CA CYS A 178 -6.64 -15.63 -2.72
C CYS A 178 -5.52 -15.62 -1.68
N VAL A 179 -5.16 -14.45 -1.14
CA VAL A 179 -4.10 -14.34 -0.15
C VAL A 179 -4.57 -14.89 1.20
N ASP A 180 -3.84 -15.86 1.72
CA ASP A 180 -4.03 -16.36 3.08
C ASP A 180 -3.31 -15.39 4.06
N HIS A 181 -4.08 -14.60 4.78
CA HIS A 181 -3.57 -13.58 5.69
C HIS A 181 -2.73 -14.20 6.81
N ASN A 182 -3.11 -15.39 7.34
CA ASN A 182 -2.35 -16.04 8.40
C ASN A 182 -0.97 -16.50 7.93
N LYS A 183 -0.87 -16.90 6.65
CA LYS A 183 0.43 -17.23 6.07
C LYS A 183 1.23 -15.96 5.75
N LEU A 184 0.56 -14.91 5.28
CA LEU A 184 1.22 -13.64 4.98
C LEU A 184 1.95 -13.09 6.21
N TRP A 185 1.31 -13.07 7.37
CA TRP A 185 1.92 -12.58 8.61
C TRP A 185 3.11 -13.40 9.08
N LYS A 186 3.18 -14.68 8.74
CA LYS A 186 4.34 -15.53 9.05
C LYS A 186 5.59 -15.20 8.23
N PHE A 187 5.45 -14.51 7.11
CA PHE A 187 6.58 -14.04 6.31
C PHE A 187 7.14 -12.70 6.78
N PHE A 188 6.48 -12.06 7.74
CA PHE A 188 6.94 -10.81 8.35
C PHE A 188 7.15 -10.99 9.86
N PRO A 189 8.06 -11.90 10.27
CA PRO A 189 8.26 -12.20 11.69
C PRO A 189 8.73 -10.99 12.49
N ASP A 190 9.40 -10.03 11.82
CA ASP A 190 9.93 -8.83 12.45
C ASP A 190 8.92 -7.67 12.53
N LEU A 191 7.70 -7.84 12.00
CA LEU A 191 6.62 -6.85 12.13
C LEU A 191 5.88 -6.97 13.46
N GLY A 192 6.37 -7.81 14.36
CA GLY A 192 5.92 -7.94 15.73
C GLY A 192 4.63 -8.74 15.87
N ASP A 193 4.52 -9.51 16.92
CA ASP A 193 3.27 -10.04 17.45
C ASP A 193 2.37 -8.85 17.83
N TYR A 194 1.48 -8.44 16.92
CA TYR A 194 0.45 -7.45 17.17
C TYR A 194 -0.93 -8.09 17.28
#